data_212b713e1b943c4badc229fe1d09dd1f
#
_entry.id   212b713e1b943c4badc229fe1d09dd1f
#
_cell.length_a   1.000
_cell.length_b   1.000
_cell.length_c   1.000
_cell.angle_alpha   90.00
_cell.angle_beta   90.00
_cell.angle_gamma   90.00
#
_symmetry.space_group_name_H-M   'P 1'
#
loop_
_entity.id
_entity.type
_entity.pdbx_description
1 polymer ?
#
loop_
_entity_poly.entity_id
_entity_poly.type
_entity_poly.pdbx_seq_one_letter_code
_entity_poly.pdbx_strand_id
1 'polypeptide(L)' 'DVRFLAPVPVGHVLTLRAWVSRMGRSSLTVCVNGLAATLGSPQEAVLQGVFDMVGVDAKGRPTPIANAYLNPEETP' A
#
# COMPACT_ATOMS: atom_id res chain seq x y z
N ASP A 1 10.29 -1.55 -1.35
CA ASP A 1 11.01 -0.63 -2.23
C ASP A 1 10.18 0.64 -2.45
N VAL A 2 10.71 1.78 -2.05
CA VAL A 2 10.02 3.07 -2.17
C VAL A 2 10.89 4.00 -2.98
N ARG A 3 10.28 4.66 -3.97
CA ARG A 3 10.97 5.63 -4.82
C ARG A 3 10.29 6.98 -4.68
N PHE A 4 11.09 7.98 -4.38
CA PHE A 4 10.63 9.36 -4.35
C PHE A 4 10.90 9.99 -5.70
N LEU A 5 9.85 10.47 -6.35
CA LEU A 5 9.91 10.99 -7.72
C LEU A 5 10.07 12.50 -7.77
N ALA A 6 9.51 13.18 -6.76
CA ALA A 6 9.56 14.63 -6.69
C ALA A 6 9.33 15.08 -5.25
N PRO A 7 9.89 16.23 -4.85
CA PRO A 7 9.61 16.76 -3.53
C PRO A 7 8.17 17.25 -3.40
N VAL A 8 7.67 17.26 -2.17
CA VAL A 8 6.32 17.76 -1.87
C VAL A 8 6.48 19.05 -1.08
N PRO A 9 6.22 20.20 -1.70
CA PRO A 9 6.32 21.48 -0.98
C PRO A 9 5.27 21.62 0.10
N VAL A 10 5.56 22.43 1.09
CA VAL A 10 4.60 22.76 2.14
C VAL A 10 3.37 23.39 1.51
N GLY A 11 2.19 23.02 2.00
CA GLY A 11 0.93 23.55 1.48
C GLY A 11 0.29 22.70 0.41
N HIS A 12 0.96 21.62 -0.03
CA HIS A 12 0.38 20.67 -0.95
C HIS A 12 -0.40 19.59 -0.19
N VAL A 13 -1.41 19.06 -0.84
CA VAL A 13 -2.18 17.92 -0.32
C VAL A 13 -1.57 16.66 -0.90
N LEU A 14 -1.19 15.74 -0.03
CA LEU A 14 -0.64 14.45 -0.43
C LEU A 14 -1.74 13.40 -0.34
N THR A 15 -1.98 12.73 -1.45
CA THR A 15 -2.94 11.63 -1.52
C THR A 15 -2.17 10.34 -1.74
N LEU A 16 -2.39 9.35 -0.88
CA LEU A 16 -1.80 8.04 -1.03
C LEU A 16 -2.86 7.06 -1.47
N ARG A 17 -2.51 6.25 -2.47
CA ARG A 17 -3.34 5.15 -2.95
C ARG A 17 -2.56 3.87 -2.77
N ALA A 18 -3.22 2.86 -2.23
CA ALA A 18 -2.61 1.56 -2.04
C ALA A 18 -3.56 0.49 -2.53
N TRP A 19 -3.01 -0.55 -3.14
CA TRP A 19 -3.81 -1.68 -3.60
C TRP A 19 -2.97 -2.95 -3.57
N VAL A 20 -3.65 -4.09 -3.48
CA VAL A 20 -2.99 -5.38 -3.53
C VAL A 20 -2.86 -5.77 -5.00
N SER A 21 -1.65 -5.91 -5.49
CA SER A 21 -1.39 -6.26 -6.89
C SER A 21 -1.23 -7.77 -7.10
N ARG A 22 -0.89 -8.49 -6.03
CA ARG A 22 -0.72 -9.94 -6.09
C ARG A 22 -1.03 -10.54 -4.73
N MET A 23 -1.70 -11.65 -4.73
CA MET A 23 -1.98 -12.37 -3.49
C MET A 23 -1.56 -13.83 -3.64
N GLY A 24 -0.66 -14.29 -2.78
CA GLY A 24 -0.32 -15.68 -2.64
C GLY A 24 -1.01 -16.28 -1.44
N ARG A 25 -0.61 -17.47 -1.07
CA ARG A 25 -1.21 -18.17 0.07
C ARG A 25 -0.90 -17.49 1.39
N SER A 26 0.36 -17.18 1.62
CA SER A 26 0.81 -16.54 2.86
C SER A 26 1.56 -15.23 2.58
N SER A 27 1.46 -14.71 1.35
CA SER A 27 2.13 -13.49 0.98
C SER A 27 1.24 -12.63 0.11
N LEU A 28 1.54 -11.35 0.06
CA LEU A 28 0.87 -10.44 -0.85
C LEU A 28 1.81 -9.31 -1.21
N THR A 29 1.52 -8.67 -2.34
CA THR A 29 2.25 -7.50 -2.78
C THR A 29 1.31 -6.31 -2.77
N VAL A 30 1.72 -5.26 -2.07
CA VAL A 30 0.98 -4.00 -2.01
C VAL A 30 1.73 -2.96 -2.81
N CYS A 31 1.03 -2.30 -3.70
CA CYS A 31 1.57 -1.17 -4.44
C CYS A 31 0.99 0.12 -3.87
N VAL A 32 1.81 1.15 -3.80
CA VAL A 32 1.41 2.45 -3.27
C VAL A 32 1.82 3.54 -4.24
N ASN A 33 0.93 4.47 -4.51
CA ASN A 33 1.24 5.70 -5.24
C ASN A 33 0.94 6.89 -4.35
N GLY A 34 1.83 7.88 -4.38
CA GLY A 34 1.59 9.16 -3.74
C GLY A 34 1.44 10.25 -4.79
N LEU A 35 0.41 11.05 -4.65
CA LEU A 35 0.11 12.16 -5.55
C LEU A 35 0.03 13.44 -4.75
N ALA A 36 0.66 14.48 -5.23
CA ALA A 36 0.63 15.78 -4.57
C ALA A 36 -0.07 16.80 -5.47
N ALA A 37 -0.86 17.66 -4.86
CA ALA A 37 -1.57 18.71 -5.57
C ALA A 37 -1.75 19.93 -4.67
N THR A 38 -1.90 21.07 -5.29
CA THR A 38 -2.32 22.29 -4.61
C THR A 38 -3.49 22.89 -5.37
N LEU A 39 -4.19 23.81 -4.74
CA LEU A 39 -5.33 24.44 -5.35
C LEU A 39 -4.93 25.09 -6.68
N GLY A 40 -5.63 24.72 -7.74
CA GLY A 40 -5.36 25.25 -9.08
C GLY A 40 -4.27 24.54 -9.85
N SER A 41 -3.67 23.49 -9.28
CA SER A 41 -2.65 22.68 -9.96
C SER A 41 -3.12 21.25 -10.13
N PRO A 42 -2.74 20.58 -11.22
CA PRO A 42 -3.03 19.17 -11.37
C PRO A 42 -2.23 18.34 -10.37
N GLN A 43 -2.72 17.12 -10.10
CA GLN A 43 -1.98 16.18 -9.28
C GLN A 43 -0.72 15.72 -9.99
N GLU A 44 0.33 15.52 -9.20
CA GLU A 44 1.62 15.09 -9.69
C GLU A 44 2.08 13.88 -8.89
N ALA A 45 2.57 12.85 -9.57
CA ALA A 45 3.11 11.68 -8.90
C ALA A 45 4.41 12.05 -8.20
N VAL A 46 4.48 11.79 -6.90
CA VAL A 46 5.65 12.15 -6.09
C VAL A 46 6.31 10.95 -5.44
N LEU A 47 5.62 9.81 -5.34
CA LEU A 47 6.24 8.60 -4.83
C LEU A 47 5.55 7.35 -5.34
N GLN A 48 6.32 6.27 -5.36
CA GLN A 48 5.85 4.93 -5.68
C GLN A 48 6.45 3.96 -4.68
N GLY A 49 5.70 2.96 -4.28
CA GLY A 49 6.20 1.94 -3.39
C GLY A 49 5.65 0.57 -3.77
N VAL A 50 6.48 -0.44 -3.56
CA VAL A 50 6.09 -1.84 -3.70
C VAL A 50 6.54 -2.56 -2.44
N PHE A 51 5.61 -3.25 -1.81
CA PHE A 51 5.87 -3.94 -0.56
C PHE A 51 5.46 -5.40 -0.69
N ASP A 52 6.42 -6.30 -0.54
CA ASP A 52 6.13 -7.72 -0.48
C ASP A 52 6.01 -8.09 1.00
N MET A 53 4.86 -8.61 1.35
CA MET A 53 4.51 -8.89 2.74
C MET A 53 4.21 -10.36 2.91
N VAL A 54 4.60 -10.91 4.04
CA VAL A 54 4.35 -12.31 4.38
C VAL A 54 3.60 -12.36 5.70
N GLY A 55 2.48 -13.09 5.70
CA GLY A 55 1.77 -13.37 6.93
C GLY A 55 2.54 -14.38 7.76
N VAL A 56 2.73 -14.09 9.04
CA VAL A 56 3.45 -14.99 9.94
C VAL A 56 2.63 -15.23 11.20
N ASP A 57 2.81 -16.41 11.79
CA ASP A 57 2.18 -16.73 13.06
C ASP A 57 3.02 -16.19 14.22
N ALA A 58 2.60 -16.51 15.45
CA ALA A 58 3.29 -16.04 16.65
C ALA A 58 4.73 -16.50 16.74
N LYS A 59 5.10 -17.55 16.01
CA LYS A 59 6.46 -18.08 15.99
C LYS A 59 7.26 -17.63 14.78
N GLY A 60 6.69 -16.69 13.97
CA GLY A 60 7.37 -16.16 12.82
C GLY A 60 7.33 -17.04 11.58
N ARG A 61 6.48 -18.07 11.56
CA ARG A 61 6.38 -18.97 10.41
C ARG A 61 5.28 -18.49 9.45
N PRO A 62 5.47 -18.65 8.14
CA PRO A 62 4.44 -18.27 7.19
C PRO A 62 3.10 -18.91 7.48
N THR A 63 2.04 -18.12 7.40
CA THR A 63 0.67 -18.59 7.63
C THR A 63 -0.26 -17.96 6.62
N PRO A 64 -1.31 -18.68 6.20
CA PRO A 64 -2.28 -18.12 5.24
C PRO A 64 -2.95 -16.86 5.77
N ILE A 65 -3.13 -15.86 4.90
CA ILE A 65 -3.67 -14.56 5.28
C ILE A 65 -4.98 -14.23 4.55
N ALA A 66 -5.26 -14.88 3.43
CA ALA A 66 -6.31 -14.44 2.52
C ALA A 66 -7.68 -14.35 3.17
N ASN A 67 -8.09 -15.36 3.92
CA ASN A 67 -9.44 -15.42 4.46
C ASN A 67 -9.70 -14.36 5.53
N ALA A 68 -8.67 -13.97 6.25
CA ALA A 68 -8.83 -12.97 7.30
C ALA A 68 -9.26 -11.61 6.76
N TYR A 69 -8.93 -11.32 5.51
CA TYR A 69 -9.20 -10.02 4.91
C TYR A 69 -10.28 -10.05 3.85
N LEU A 70 -10.54 -11.20 3.25
CA LEU A 70 -11.46 -11.30 2.14
C LEU A 70 -12.88 -11.69 2.55
N ASN A 71 -13.08 -12.07 3.79
CA ASN A 71 -14.38 -12.46 4.32
C ASN A 71 -14.73 -11.61 5.53
N PRO A 72 -15.10 -10.35 5.31
CA PRO A 72 -15.43 -9.46 6.42
C PRO A 72 -16.59 -9.94 7.28
N GLU A 73 -17.46 -10.78 6.75
CA GLU A 73 -18.57 -11.33 7.52
C GLU A 73 -18.12 -12.28 8.61
N GLU A 74 -16.95 -12.85 8.49
CA GLU A 74 -16.39 -13.73 9.50
C GLU A 74 -15.62 -12.95 10.56
N THR A 75 -15.48 -11.66 10.37
CA THR A 75 -14.80 -10.79 11.31
C THR A 75 -15.83 -10.26 12.30
N PRO A 76 -15.66 -10.51 13.58
CA PRO A 76 -16.59 -10.01 14.61
C PRO A 76 -16.66 -8.51 14.62
#